data_971742215254ab2e8c5ad4fc631ff20f
#
_entry.id   971742215254ab2e8c5ad4fc631ff20f
#
_cell.length_a   1.000
_cell.length_b   1.000
_cell.length_c   1.000
_cell.angle_alpha   90.00
_cell.angle_beta   90.00
_cell.angle_gamma   90.00
#
_symmetry.space_group_name_H-M   'P 1'
#
loop_
_entity.id
_entity.type
_entity.pdbx_description
1 polymer ?
#
loop_
_entity_poly.entity_id
_entity_poly.type
_entity_poly.pdbx_seq_one_letter_code
_entity_poly.pdbx_strand_id
1 'polypeptide(L)'
;MASMKRCSFIMVVSALLLTGIAVVVWHYVMPPLHFVESEEFPDVYPDYVKVTIPESMSSDNGALFTMTMKDGRSCRITRHREGDTLWVKVSAWHQGDMEGISYRPFPIYIHSDSIDPYVVYRLIEPGYESWSRMSISQRSLVSWNESTVVSNASNERGCINCHSFSDGRPERMLFHSRVNNAGTVFVLDGNRKRIDFTKKSSGRQVTYPSWHPSGRYVAFSSNTTRQCFMLKGRQPIEVYDTASDIMVYNVEKDSWVDCPYLNSTSDWETFPSWSPDGSELYFCRADSVAQPSRQRNKVHYRLMRIAFDGQLGTFVGEPQEVPLKGIDMTAHSVSFPRISIDGFLMFTLTDYGTFPIWHDEADLWMLDLKAGDTFPCTILNSDKAESYHCWSSNGRWVVFGSRRLDGRYTRLYFSHFDGKGQFTKPFLLPQKHPKDNILRMKSYNIPEFVKGEVSPVEKF
;
A
#
# COMPACT_ATOMS: atom_id res chain seq x y z
N MET A 1 39.66 -21.50 54.93
CA MET A 1 38.34 -21.06 54.50
C MET A 1 37.98 -19.60 54.91
N ALA A 2 38.53 -19.03 55.96
CA ALA A 2 38.25 -17.67 56.38
C ALA A 2 38.98 -16.57 55.55
N SER A 3 40.09 -16.87 54.92
CA SER A 3 40.87 -15.91 54.09
C SER A 3 40.21 -15.60 52.74
N MET A 4 39.60 -16.59 52.11
CA MET A 4 38.92 -16.37 50.80
C MET A 4 37.63 -15.54 50.90
N LYS A 5 36.89 -15.65 52.01
CA LYS A 5 35.67 -14.85 52.21
C LYS A 5 35.96 -13.35 52.47
N ARG A 6 37.12 -13.02 53.10
CA ARG A 6 37.52 -11.62 53.30
C ARG A 6 37.96 -10.94 52.01
N CYS A 7 38.70 -11.66 51.12
CA CYS A 7 39.08 -11.09 49.82
C CYS A 7 37.86 -10.83 48.93
N SER A 8 36.86 -11.75 48.90
CA SER A 8 35.65 -11.55 48.10
C SER A 8 34.81 -10.38 48.62
N PHE A 9 34.72 -10.23 49.94
CA PHE A 9 33.97 -9.11 50.54
C PHE A 9 34.65 -7.77 50.26
N ILE A 10 35.98 -7.69 50.36
CA ILE A 10 36.75 -6.48 50.05
C ILE A 10 36.63 -6.11 48.58
N MET A 11 36.66 -7.09 47.63
CA MET A 11 36.44 -6.82 46.19
C MET A 11 35.05 -6.32 45.88
N VAL A 12 33.99 -6.86 46.50
CA VAL A 12 32.62 -6.39 46.30
C VAL A 12 32.42 -4.99 46.87
N VAL A 13 32.97 -4.69 48.05
CA VAL A 13 32.88 -3.36 48.65
C VAL A 13 33.70 -2.36 47.85
N SER A 14 34.88 -2.73 47.33
CA SER A 14 35.67 -1.88 46.45
C SER A 14 35.00 -1.61 45.10
N ALA A 15 34.32 -2.63 44.51
CA ALA A 15 33.52 -2.47 43.27
C ALA A 15 32.31 -1.55 43.51
N LEU A 16 31.62 -1.66 44.64
CA LEU A 16 30.49 -0.82 45.00
C LEU A 16 30.94 0.63 45.31
N LEU A 17 32.09 0.81 45.96
CA LEU A 17 32.68 2.14 46.19
C LEU A 17 33.13 2.77 44.86
N LEU A 18 33.77 2.02 43.96
CA LEU A 18 34.17 2.51 42.65
C LEU A 18 32.98 2.87 41.76
N THR A 19 31.93 2.07 41.79
CA THR A 19 30.66 2.39 41.05
C THR A 19 29.97 3.58 41.70
N GLY A 20 29.92 3.66 43.04
CA GLY A 20 29.36 4.81 43.74
C GLY A 20 30.13 6.11 43.46
N ILE A 21 31.49 6.07 43.45
CA ILE A 21 32.32 7.20 43.07
C ILE A 21 32.14 7.52 41.59
N ALA A 22 32.05 6.53 40.70
CA ALA A 22 31.80 6.76 39.28
C ALA A 22 30.43 7.42 39.02
N VAL A 23 29.39 7.01 39.74
CA VAL A 23 28.04 7.62 39.66
C VAL A 23 28.09 9.05 40.25
N VAL A 24 28.79 9.29 41.35
CA VAL A 24 28.94 10.62 41.96
C VAL A 24 29.78 11.52 41.06
N VAL A 25 30.92 11.02 40.52
CA VAL A 25 31.77 11.79 39.60
C VAL A 25 31.00 12.07 38.30
N TRP A 26 30.23 11.10 37.78
CA TRP A 26 29.34 11.32 36.64
C TRP A 26 28.32 12.42 36.91
N HIS A 27 27.71 12.44 38.08
CA HIS A 27 26.69 13.44 38.44
C HIS A 27 27.25 14.83 38.69
N TYR A 28 28.55 14.94 39.18
CA TYR A 28 29.21 16.21 39.48
C TYR A 28 30.10 16.74 38.35
N VAL A 29 30.59 15.87 37.44
CA VAL A 29 31.52 16.27 36.37
C VAL A 29 30.79 16.42 35.01
N MET A 30 29.67 15.74 34.85
CA MET A 30 28.82 15.92 33.67
C MET A 30 27.55 16.66 34.11
N PRO A 31 27.41 17.95 33.87
CA PRO A 31 26.17 18.65 34.14
C PRO A 31 25.03 17.97 33.36
N PRO A 32 23.82 17.98 33.91
CA PRO A 32 22.67 17.41 33.22
C PRO A 32 22.48 18.10 31.86
N LEU A 33 22.17 17.30 30.83
CA LEU A 33 21.87 17.81 29.51
C LEU A 33 20.76 18.86 29.60
N HIS A 34 21.09 20.09 29.21
CA HIS A 34 20.17 21.21 29.20
C HIS A 34 19.51 21.34 27.83
N PHE A 35 18.21 21.64 27.77
CA PHE A 35 17.49 21.83 26.53
C PHE A 35 17.09 23.29 26.34
N VAL A 36 17.47 23.87 25.20
CA VAL A 36 17.01 25.19 24.76
C VAL A 36 15.71 25.02 23.96
N GLU A 37 14.71 25.79 24.32
CA GLU A 37 13.41 25.77 23.60
C GLU A 37 13.54 26.44 22.24
N SER A 38 12.94 25.82 21.22
CA SER A 38 12.89 26.30 19.84
C SER A 38 11.43 26.51 19.39
N GLU A 39 11.20 27.55 18.62
CA GLU A 39 9.91 27.81 17.97
C GLU A 39 9.72 27.00 16.68
N GLU A 40 10.75 26.29 16.22
CA GLU A 40 10.71 25.47 15.02
C GLU A 40 10.11 24.08 15.29
N PHE A 41 9.49 23.48 14.28
CA PHE A 41 9.12 22.07 14.31
C PHE A 41 10.36 21.19 14.07
N PRO A 42 10.39 19.99 14.66
CA PRO A 42 11.52 19.09 14.47
C PRO A 42 11.56 18.51 13.05
N ASP A 43 12.76 18.45 12.45
CA ASP A 43 12.98 17.73 11.21
C ASP A 43 13.23 16.24 11.50
N VAL A 44 12.16 15.51 11.59
CA VAL A 44 12.12 14.08 11.99
C VAL A 44 11.65 13.17 10.87
N TYR A 45 12.02 11.91 10.98
CA TYR A 45 11.55 10.87 10.08
C TYR A 45 10.82 9.76 10.86
N PRO A 46 9.65 9.33 10.45
CA PRO A 46 8.75 9.97 9.48
C PRO A 46 8.13 11.28 10.03
N ASP A 47 7.63 12.13 9.12
CA ASP A 47 6.96 13.38 9.48
C ASP A 47 5.48 13.15 9.84
N TYR A 48 5.19 13.26 11.14
CA TYR A 48 3.83 13.13 11.68
C TYR A 48 3.17 14.47 12.07
N VAL A 49 3.80 15.59 11.72
CA VAL A 49 3.25 16.92 12.04
C VAL A 49 1.90 17.10 11.35
N LYS A 50 0.84 17.33 12.14
CA LYS A 50 -0.55 17.55 11.66
C LYS A 50 -1.14 16.42 10.81
N VAL A 51 -0.73 15.18 11.00
CA VAL A 51 -1.41 14.03 10.39
C VAL A 51 -2.63 13.62 11.22
N THR A 52 -3.54 12.89 10.58
CA THR A 52 -4.68 12.25 11.26
C THR A 52 -4.46 10.74 11.26
N ILE A 53 -4.56 10.11 12.41
CA ILE A 53 -4.41 8.67 12.60
C ILE A 53 -5.70 8.07 13.17
N PRO A 54 -5.99 6.78 12.95
CA PRO A 54 -7.12 6.11 13.59
C PRO A 54 -6.84 5.90 15.08
N GLU A 55 -7.91 5.84 15.89
CA GLU A 55 -7.84 5.59 17.34
C GLU A 55 -7.00 4.36 17.69
N SER A 56 -7.14 3.28 16.92
CA SER A 56 -6.40 2.03 17.12
C SER A 56 -4.87 2.15 17.03
N MET A 57 -4.36 3.20 16.38
CA MET A 57 -2.93 3.49 16.29
C MET A 57 -2.43 4.43 17.39
N SER A 58 -3.34 5.02 18.18
CA SER A 58 -3.01 6.02 19.21
C SER A 58 -2.76 5.43 20.61
N SER A 59 -2.77 4.11 20.76
CA SER A 59 -2.76 3.44 22.06
C SER A 59 -1.62 3.91 22.99
N ASP A 60 -1.88 3.95 24.29
CA ASP A 60 -0.95 4.45 25.35
C ASP A 60 0.38 3.69 25.39
N ASN A 61 0.42 2.47 24.91
CA ASN A 61 1.65 1.68 24.79
C ASN A 61 2.63 2.20 23.74
N GLY A 62 2.31 3.30 23.08
CA GLY A 62 3.22 4.01 22.17
C GLY A 62 3.65 3.23 20.94
N ALA A 63 2.98 2.12 20.69
CA ALA A 63 3.50 1.07 19.84
C ALA A 63 3.57 1.43 18.37
N LEU A 64 2.74 2.36 17.87
CA LEU A 64 2.71 2.65 16.45
C LEU A 64 3.25 4.04 16.09
N PHE A 65 3.95 4.66 17.01
CA PHE A 65 4.49 5.99 16.82
C PHE A 65 5.94 6.10 17.28
N THR A 66 6.86 6.08 16.35
CA THR A 66 8.31 6.26 16.56
C THR A 66 8.86 7.19 15.49
N MET A 67 9.88 8.00 15.86
CA MET A 67 10.56 8.89 14.92
C MET A 67 12.05 9.03 15.27
N THR A 68 12.85 9.47 14.32
CA THR A 68 14.27 9.80 14.50
C THR A 68 14.55 11.16 13.87
N MET A 69 15.59 11.86 14.39
CA MET A 69 16.07 13.08 13.73
C MET A 69 16.67 12.72 12.36
N LYS A 70 16.39 13.53 11.33
CA LYS A 70 16.97 13.31 9.98
C LYS A 70 18.49 13.54 9.95
N ASP A 71 18.98 14.44 10.79
CA ASP A 71 20.41 14.75 10.93
C ASP A 71 21.20 13.75 11.78
N GLY A 72 20.55 12.71 12.28
CA GLY A 72 21.19 11.65 13.05
C GLY A 72 21.38 11.94 14.55
N ARG A 73 20.93 13.08 15.05
CA ARG A 73 20.91 13.34 16.50
C ARG A 73 20.06 12.33 17.25
N SER A 74 20.43 12.04 18.48
CA SER A 74 19.56 11.33 19.43
C SER A 74 18.34 12.17 19.74
N CYS A 75 17.18 11.55 19.95
CA CYS A 75 15.98 12.28 20.32
C CYS A 75 15.22 11.60 21.46
N ARG A 76 14.52 12.43 22.24
CA ARG A 76 13.53 12.05 23.24
C ARG A 76 12.16 12.54 22.76
N ILE A 77 11.17 11.67 22.79
CA ILE A 77 9.80 11.99 22.42
C ILE A 77 8.96 11.93 23.69
N THR A 78 8.25 13.02 23.98
CA THR A 78 7.21 13.05 25.03
C THR A 78 5.86 13.30 24.38
N ARG A 79 4.81 12.71 24.93
CA ARG A 79 3.47 12.77 24.37
C ARG A 79 2.46 13.11 25.46
N HIS A 80 1.48 13.91 25.10
CA HIS A 80 0.36 14.25 25.96
C HIS A 80 -0.90 14.24 25.10
N ARG A 81 -1.94 13.50 25.52
CA ARG A 81 -3.22 13.45 24.84
C ARG A 81 -4.20 14.44 25.48
N GLU A 82 -4.85 15.22 24.63
CA GLU A 82 -5.91 16.15 25.02
C GLU A 82 -7.08 15.99 24.02
N GLY A 83 -8.15 15.32 24.47
CA GLY A 83 -9.27 14.97 23.59
C GLY A 83 -8.83 14.11 22.40
N ASP A 84 -9.11 14.59 21.21
CA ASP A 84 -8.75 13.94 19.93
C ASP A 84 -7.38 14.37 19.38
N THR A 85 -6.59 15.03 20.21
CA THR A 85 -5.26 15.52 19.83
C THR A 85 -4.17 14.89 20.68
N LEU A 86 -3.18 14.29 20.02
CA LEU A 86 -1.93 13.84 20.63
C LEU A 86 -0.87 14.90 20.39
N TRP A 87 -0.52 15.65 21.45
CA TRP A 87 0.57 16.59 21.41
C TRP A 87 1.90 15.87 21.57
N VAL A 88 2.82 16.15 20.66
CA VAL A 88 4.14 15.52 20.61
C VAL A 88 5.20 16.57 20.75
N LYS A 89 6.11 16.41 21.72
CA LYS A 89 7.29 17.24 21.91
C LYS A 89 8.55 16.39 21.68
N VAL A 90 9.45 16.90 20.86
CA VAL A 90 10.73 16.26 20.52
C VAL A 90 11.87 17.11 21.09
N SER A 91 12.80 16.47 21.79
CA SER A 91 14.06 17.08 22.20
C SER A 91 15.21 16.29 21.58
N ALA A 92 16.21 16.96 21.03
CA ALA A 92 17.32 16.33 20.30
C ALA A 92 18.69 16.87 20.73
N TRP A 93 19.71 16.02 20.68
CA TRP A 93 21.08 16.33 21.04
C TRP A 93 22.07 15.43 20.31
N HIS A 94 23.33 15.86 20.13
CA HIS A 94 24.42 14.97 19.76
C HIS A 94 24.97 14.22 20.96
N GLN A 95 25.50 13.03 20.73
CA GLN A 95 26.13 12.26 21.79
C GLN A 95 27.39 13.03 22.30
N GLY A 96 27.39 13.32 23.58
CA GLY A 96 28.47 14.07 24.21
C GLY A 96 28.20 15.58 24.38
N ASP A 97 27.12 16.11 23.81
CA ASP A 97 26.74 17.50 24.03
C ASP A 97 26.19 17.70 25.45
N MET A 98 26.43 18.90 25.97
CA MET A 98 25.86 19.35 27.25
C MET A 98 24.58 20.16 27.05
N GLU A 99 24.29 20.53 25.82
CA GLU A 99 23.11 21.29 25.42
C GLU A 99 22.40 20.60 24.27
N GLY A 100 21.05 20.56 24.32
CA GLY A 100 20.19 20.04 23.30
C GLY A 100 19.11 21.05 22.92
N ILE A 101 18.33 20.74 21.89
CA ILE A 101 17.23 21.56 21.42
C ILE A 101 15.92 20.86 21.77
N SER A 102 15.00 21.62 22.39
CA SER A 102 13.61 21.18 22.62
C SER A 102 12.71 21.90 21.63
N TYR A 103 12.18 21.15 20.67
CA TYR A 103 11.41 21.70 19.56
C TYR A 103 9.98 22.08 19.98
N ARG A 104 9.38 22.96 19.21
CA ARG A 104 7.96 23.31 19.33
C ARG A 104 7.10 22.06 19.28
N PRO A 105 6.19 21.86 20.24
CA PRO A 105 5.22 20.76 20.20
C PRO A 105 4.33 20.83 18.96
N PHE A 106 3.97 19.68 18.41
CA PHE A 106 3.08 19.59 17.27
C PHE A 106 1.92 18.59 17.51
N PRO A 107 0.77 18.82 16.90
CA PRO A 107 -0.38 17.93 17.03
C PRO A 107 -0.30 16.76 16.06
N ILE A 108 -0.79 15.60 16.50
CA ILE A 108 -1.30 14.50 15.71
C ILE A 108 -2.78 14.38 16.06
N TYR A 109 -3.63 14.37 15.06
CA TYR A 109 -5.08 14.27 15.27
C TYR A 109 -5.51 12.81 15.29
N ILE A 110 -6.40 12.45 16.19
CA ILE A 110 -6.97 11.11 16.34
C ILE A 110 -8.39 11.16 15.82
N HIS A 111 -8.73 10.25 14.90
CA HIS A 111 -10.09 10.17 14.37
C HIS A 111 -10.79 8.92 14.89
N SER A 112 -12.07 9.05 15.22
CA SER A 112 -12.90 7.97 15.74
C SER A 112 -13.32 6.94 14.69
N ASP A 113 -13.22 7.27 13.39
CA ASP A 113 -13.49 6.30 12.33
C ASP A 113 -12.52 5.12 12.43
N SER A 114 -13.07 3.92 12.53
CA SER A 114 -12.27 2.71 12.57
C SER A 114 -11.55 2.47 11.23
N ILE A 115 -10.40 1.80 11.30
CA ILE A 115 -9.67 1.28 10.14
C ILE A 115 -9.65 -0.25 10.22
N ASP A 116 -9.62 -0.92 9.07
CA ASP A 116 -9.42 -2.37 9.05
C ASP A 116 -8.12 -2.74 9.78
N PRO A 117 -8.10 -3.82 10.58
CA PRO A 117 -6.97 -4.11 11.47
C PRO A 117 -5.71 -4.58 10.77
N TYR A 118 -5.78 -4.96 9.48
CA TYR A 118 -4.65 -5.44 8.72
C TYR A 118 -4.57 -4.79 7.33
N VAL A 119 -3.35 -4.66 6.83
CA VAL A 119 -3.05 -4.38 5.43
C VAL A 119 -2.20 -5.52 4.86
N VAL A 120 -2.60 -6.04 3.71
CA VAL A 120 -1.87 -7.08 2.97
C VAL A 120 -1.24 -6.45 1.75
N TYR A 121 -0.03 -6.86 1.41
CA TYR A 121 0.75 -6.35 0.29
C TYR A 121 1.75 -7.37 -0.21
N ARG A 122 2.18 -7.24 -1.45
CA ARG A 122 3.31 -7.98 -1.97
C ARG A 122 4.62 -7.21 -1.72
N LEU A 123 5.62 -7.89 -1.17
CA LEU A 123 6.98 -7.37 -1.07
C LEU A 123 7.83 -7.89 -2.23
N ILE A 124 8.38 -6.95 -3.01
CA ILE A 124 9.21 -7.25 -4.18
C ILE A 124 10.53 -6.50 -4.10
N GLU A 125 11.61 -7.12 -4.55
CA GLU A 125 12.88 -6.45 -4.75
C GLU A 125 12.78 -5.51 -5.97
N PRO A 126 13.54 -4.40 -6.02
CA PRO A 126 13.55 -3.53 -7.18
C PRO A 126 14.23 -4.24 -8.35
N GLY A 127 13.59 -4.19 -9.50
CA GLY A 127 14.08 -4.81 -10.73
C GLY A 127 13.51 -6.21 -10.99
N TYR A 128 13.77 -6.70 -12.19
CA TYR A 128 13.09 -7.82 -12.82
C TYR A 128 13.60 -9.18 -12.42
N GLU A 129 14.87 -9.26 -12.13
CA GLU A 129 15.59 -10.53 -12.04
C GLU A 129 15.59 -11.11 -10.63
N SER A 130 15.11 -10.37 -9.65
CA SER A 130 15.13 -10.77 -8.24
C SER A 130 13.84 -11.42 -7.77
N TRP A 131 13.18 -12.22 -8.59
CA TRP A 131 11.95 -12.91 -8.21
C TRP A 131 12.13 -13.94 -7.10
N SER A 132 13.38 -14.27 -6.78
CA SER A 132 13.70 -15.33 -5.83
C SER A 132 13.30 -15.06 -4.38
N ARG A 133 12.93 -13.84 -4.02
CA ARG A 133 12.62 -13.42 -2.63
C ARG A 133 11.35 -12.58 -2.54
N MET A 134 10.27 -13.04 -3.13
CA MET A 134 9.01 -12.32 -3.10
C MET A 134 8.05 -12.97 -2.10
N SER A 135 7.22 -12.15 -1.47
CA SER A 135 6.19 -12.62 -0.56
C SER A 135 4.92 -11.77 -0.67
N ILE A 136 3.78 -12.38 -0.39
CA ILE A 136 2.59 -11.68 0.04
C ILE A 136 2.65 -11.67 1.56
N SER A 137 2.66 -10.51 2.15
CA SER A 137 2.83 -10.29 3.59
C SER A 137 1.68 -9.46 4.13
N GLN A 138 1.40 -9.59 5.42
CA GLN A 138 0.42 -8.80 6.12
C GLN A 138 1.05 -8.04 7.28
N ARG A 139 0.47 -6.89 7.58
CA ARG A 139 0.89 -6.02 8.65
C ARG A 139 -0.31 -5.62 9.50
N SER A 140 -0.26 -5.90 10.79
CA SER A 140 -1.25 -5.41 11.74
C SER A 140 -1.18 -3.88 11.84
N LEU A 141 -2.30 -3.20 11.78
CA LEU A 141 -2.41 -1.75 11.98
C LEU A 141 -2.67 -1.37 13.45
N VAL A 142 -2.81 -2.38 14.33
CA VAL A 142 -2.98 -2.19 15.78
C VAL A 142 -1.76 -2.68 16.57
N SER A 143 -0.74 -3.22 15.91
CA SER A 143 0.51 -3.68 16.52
C SER A 143 1.67 -3.61 15.52
N TRP A 144 2.89 -3.98 15.98
CA TRP A 144 4.07 -4.05 15.10
C TRP A 144 4.20 -5.38 14.34
N ASN A 145 3.21 -6.29 14.44
CA ASN A 145 3.32 -7.61 13.85
C ASN A 145 3.23 -7.56 12.33
N GLU A 146 4.25 -8.06 11.68
CA GLU A 146 4.31 -8.31 10.23
C GLU A 146 4.59 -9.80 10.03
N SER A 147 3.80 -10.47 9.20
CA SER A 147 3.98 -11.89 8.91
C SER A 147 3.81 -12.18 7.42
N THR A 148 4.39 -13.30 6.99
CA THR A 148 4.26 -13.77 5.60
C THR A 148 2.99 -14.60 5.46
N VAL A 149 2.12 -14.21 4.52
CA VAL A 149 0.94 -14.99 4.13
C VAL A 149 1.31 -16.05 3.09
N VAL A 150 2.03 -15.64 2.03
CA VAL A 150 2.52 -16.54 0.97
C VAL A 150 3.96 -16.21 0.67
N SER A 151 4.84 -17.21 0.69
CA SER A 151 6.22 -17.08 0.24
C SER A 151 6.41 -17.79 -1.09
N ASN A 152 7.13 -17.18 -2.03
CA ASN A 152 7.50 -17.88 -3.24
C ASN A 152 8.57 -18.96 -3.06
N ALA A 153 9.16 -19.07 -1.89
CA ALA A 153 10.03 -20.20 -1.54
C ALA A 153 9.27 -21.54 -1.59
N SER A 154 7.95 -21.54 -1.30
CA SER A 154 7.09 -22.72 -1.40
C SER A 154 6.65 -23.04 -2.83
N ASN A 155 6.98 -22.19 -3.81
CA ASN A 155 6.70 -22.38 -5.24
C ASN A 155 7.98 -22.31 -6.08
N GLU A 156 9.03 -23.04 -5.67
CA GLU A 156 10.31 -23.13 -6.39
C GLU A 156 10.88 -21.76 -6.82
N ARG A 157 10.60 -20.72 -6.02
CA ARG A 157 10.93 -19.31 -6.27
C ARG A 157 10.29 -18.72 -7.53
N GLY A 158 9.18 -19.30 -8.00
CA GLY A 158 8.35 -18.71 -9.05
C GLY A 158 7.69 -17.41 -8.59
N CYS A 159 7.27 -16.58 -9.54
CA CYS A 159 6.57 -15.34 -9.23
C CYS A 159 5.20 -15.62 -8.60
N ILE A 160 4.88 -14.90 -7.51
CA ILE A 160 3.54 -14.82 -6.93
C ILE A 160 3.06 -13.37 -7.02
N ASN A 161 1.83 -13.14 -7.48
CA ASN A 161 1.32 -11.78 -7.68
C ASN A 161 -0.20 -11.68 -7.57
N CYS A 162 -0.70 -10.46 -7.64
CA CYS A 162 -2.11 -10.10 -7.75
C CYS A 162 -2.97 -10.81 -6.70
N HIS A 163 -2.59 -10.74 -5.42
CA HIS A 163 -3.52 -11.17 -4.37
C HIS A 163 -4.75 -10.26 -4.36
N SER A 164 -5.87 -10.80 -3.98
CA SER A 164 -7.11 -10.05 -3.77
C SER A 164 -8.05 -10.77 -2.81
N PHE A 165 -8.81 -9.99 -2.03
CA PHE A 165 -9.71 -10.48 -1.01
C PHE A 165 -11.17 -10.21 -1.39
N SER A 166 -12.04 -11.19 -1.17
CA SER A 166 -13.48 -11.02 -1.30
C SER A 166 -14.01 -10.22 -0.11
N ASP A 167 -14.43 -8.98 -0.33
CA ASP A 167 -14.94 -8.07 0.70
C ASP A 167 -13.98 -7.90 1.91
N GLY A 168 -12.67 -7.89 1.67
CA GLY A 168 -11.66 -7.77 2.74
C GLY A 168 -11.65 -8.94 3.74
N ARG A 169 -12.28 -10.07 3.45
CA ARG A 169 -12.38 -11.23 4.33
C ARG A 169 -11.10 -12.05 4.30
N PRO A 170 -10.41 -12.26 5.44
CA PRO A 170 -9.12 -12.93 5.49
C PRO A 170 -9.17 -14.40 5.05
N GLU A 171 -10.32 -15.07 5.20
CA GLU A 171 -10.55 -16.47 4.82
C GLU A 171 -10.93 -16.65 3.34
N ARG A 172 -11.11 -15.55 2.57
CA ARG A 172 -11.51 -15.59 1.16
C ARG A 172 -10.60 -14.74 0.30
N MET A 173 -9.53 -15.35 -0.18
CA MET A 173 -8.54 -14.69 -1.01
C MET A 173 -8.22 -15.50 -2.27
N LEU A 174 -7.62 -14.82 -3.23
CA LEU A 174 -6.91 -15.46 -4.32
C LEU A 174 -5.55 -14.79 -4.56
N PHE A 175 -4.67 -15.50 -5.23
CA PHE A 175 -3.43 -14.95 -5.79
C PHE A 175 -2.98 -15.79 -6.99
N HIS A 176 -2.12 -15.22 -7.83
CA HIS A 176 -1.55 -15.95 -8.96
C HIS A 176 -0.17 -16.50 -8.62
N SER A 177 0.06 -17.76 -9.01
CA SER A 177 1.36 -18.39 -9.09
C SER A 177 1.79 -18.48 -10.56
N ARG A 178 3.02 -18.06 -10.86
CA ARG A 178 3.59 -18.09 -12.20
C ARG A 178 4.76 -19.08 -12.26
N VAL A 179 5.10 -19.53 -13.45
CA VAL A 179 6.16 -20.51 -13.69
C VAL A 179 5.75 -21.90 -13.17
N ASN A 180 6.56 -22.57 -12.40
CA ASN A 180 6.25 -23.90 -11.87
C ASN A 180 4.95 -23.86 -11.05
N ASN A 181 4.11 -24.85 -11.22
CA ASN A 181 2.76 -24.88 -10.63
C ASN A 181 1.93 -23.62 -10.96
N ALA A 182 2.02 -23.12 -12.19
CA ALA A 182 1.27 -21.94 -12.62
C ALA A 182 -0.25 -22.10 -12.44
N GLY A 183 -0.92 -21.01 -12.09
CA GLY A 183 -2.35 -20.94 -11.92
C GLY A 183 -2.80 -19.88 -10.93
N THR A 184 -4.09 -19.75 -10.76
CA THR A 184 -4.72 -18.94 -9.72
C THR A 184 -5.08 -19.85 -8.55
N VAL A 185 -4.58 -19.51 -7.38
CA VAL A 185 -4.89 -20.20 -6.12
C VAL A 185 -6.01 -19.46 -5.43
N PHE A 186 -7.12 -20.14 -5.22
CA PHE A 186 -8.23 -19.68 -4.38
C PHE A 186 -8.08 -20.30 -2.99
N VAL A 187 -8.24 -19.48 -1.97
CA VAL A 187 -8.40 -19.89 -0.57
C VAL A 187 -9.79 -19.44 -0.15
N LEU A 188 -10.69 -20.37 0.08
CA LEU A 188 -12.12 -20.11 0.33
C LEU A 188 -12.53 -20.89 1.57
N ASP A 189 -12.70 -20.18 2.67
CA ASP A 189 -13.21 -20.73 3.94
C ASP A 189 -12.42 -22.00 4.38
N GLY A 190 -11.08 -21.92 4.31
CA GLY A 190 -10.15 -23.00 4.66
C GLY A 190 -9.83 -23.99 3.54
N ASN A 191 -10.62 -23.99 2.45
CA ASN A 191 -10.38 -24.84 1.29
C ASN A 191 -9.45 -24.15 0.28
N ARG A 192 -8.55 -24.92 -0.34
CA ARG A 192 -7.62 -24.43 -1.36
C ARG A 192 -7.91 -25.09 -2.70
N LYS A 193 -8.04 -24.29 -3.74
CA LYS A 193 -8.22 -24.75 -5.12
C LYS A 193 -7.29 -23.96 -6.04
N ARG A 194 -6.45 -24.66 -6.79
CA ARG A 194 -5.65 -24.06 -7.85
C ARG A 194 -6.31 -24.32 -9.20
N ILE A 195 -6.46 -23.28 -10.00
CA ILE A 195 -7.03 -23.33 -11.33
C ILE A 195 -6.00 -22.83 -12.34
N ASP A 196 -5.65 -23.67 -13.29
CA ASP A 196 -4.87 -23.27 -14.46
C ASP A 196 -5.79 -22.66 -15.51
N PHE A 197 -5.94 -21.36 -15.46
CA PHE A 197 -6.79 -20.64 -16.39
C PHE A 197 -6.28 -20.67 -17.84
N THR A 198 -5.01 -20.94 -18.09
CA THR A 198 -4.52 -21.06 -19.46
C THR A 198 -5.18 -22.21 -20.20
N LYS A 199 -5.50 -23.30 -19.49
CA LYS A 199 -6.25 -24.44 -20.05
C LYS A 199 -7.72 -24.15 -20.28
N LYS A 200 -8.30 -23.20 -19.53
CA LYS A 200 -9.71 -22.82 -19.60
C LYS A 200 -9.98 -21.61 -20.52
N SER A 201 -8.95 -20.92 -21.01
CA SER A 201 -9.04 -19.67 -21.75
C SER A 201 -8.16 -19.60 -23.00
N SER A 202 -7.94 -20.73 -23.67
CA SER A 202 -7.14 -20.79 -24.89
C SER A 202 -5.73 -20.17 -24.74
N GLY A 203 -5.06 -20.46 -23.62
CA GLY A 203 -3.69 -20.00 -23.35
C GLY A 203 -3.58 -18.64 -22.65
N ARG A 204 -4.67 -17.96 -22.33
CA ARG A 204 -4.64 -16.65 -21.66
C ARG A 204 -4.31 -16.78 -20.19
N GLN A 205 -3.40 -15.95 -19.71
CA GLN A 205 -3.13 -15.77 -18.28
C GLN A 205 -3.99 -14.63 -17.74
N VAL A 206 -4.43 -14.76 -16.49
CA VAL A 206 -5.22 -13.73 -15.82
C VAL A 206 -4.40 -12.95 -14.81
N THR A 207 -4.76 -11.68 -14.59
CA THR A 207 -4.11 -10.74 -13.68
C THR A 207 -5.16 -9.74 -13.15
N TYR A 208 -4.78 -8.84 -12.23
CA TYR A 208 -5.64 -7.77 -11.68
C TYR A 208 -7.05 -8.24 -11.27
N PRO A 209 -7.16 -9.18 -10.35
CA PRO A 209 -8.46 -9.68 -9.91
C PRO A 209 -9.28 -8.62 -9.20
N SER A 210 -10.59 -8.66 -9.40
CA SER A 210 -11.57 -7.88 -8.65
C SER A 210 -12.75 -8.77 -8.31
N TRP A 211 -13.02 -8.96 -7.01
CA TRP A 211 -14.14 -9.74 -6.54
C TRP A 211 -15.44 -8.95 -6.65
N HIS A 212 -16.46 -9.60 -7.20
CA HIS A 212 -17.82 -9.10 -7.07
C HIS A 212 -18.27 -9.17 -5.60
N PRO A 213 -19.03 -8.19 -5.08
CA PRO A 213 -19.41 -8.15 -3.65
C PRO A 213 -20.10 -9.42 -3.14
N SER A 214 -20.83 -10.15 -4.01
CA SER A 214 -21.44 -11.43 -3.63
C SER A 214 -20.42 -12.55 -3.36
N GLY A 215 -19.15 -12.38 -3.73
CA GLY A 215 -18.12 -13.42 -3.67
C GLY A 215 -18.29 -14.57 -4.68
N ARG A 216 -19.30 -14.49 -5.57
CA ARG A 216 -19.57 -15.52 -6.61
C ARG A 216 -18.79 -15.33 -7.89
N TYR A 217 -18.43 -14.08 -8.22
CA TYR A 217 -17.72 -13.75 -9.46
C TYR A 217 -16.40 -13.05 -9.16
N VAL A 218 -15.44 -13.30 -10.05
CA VAL A 218 -14.18 -12.55 -10.08
C VAL A 218 -13.94 -12.05 -11.49
N ALA A 219 -13.77 -10.75 -11.64
CA ALA A 219 -13.31 -10.15 -12.89
C ALA A 219 -11.77 -10.13 -12.89
N PHE A 220 -11.19 -10.46 -14.03
CA PHE A 220 -9.76 -10.45 -14.27
C PHE A 220 -9.43 -9.64 -15.52
N SER A 221 -8.24 -9.11 -15.59
CA SER A 221 -7.65 -8.75 -16.87
C SER A 221 -6.82 -9.92 -17.42
N SER A 222 -6.70 -10.02 -18.74
CA SER A 222 -5.80 -10.93 -19.42
C SER A 222 -4.80 -10.14 -20.24
N ASN A 223 -3.71 -9.69 -19.61
CA ASN A 223 -2.75 -8.80 -20.22
C ASN A 223 -1.56 -9.56 -20.80
N THR A 224 -1.13 -9.20 -22.01
CA THR A 224 0.16 -9.55 -22.56
C THR A 224 1.08 -8.36 -22.41
N THR A 225 1.84 -8.36 -21.33
CA THR A 225 2.67 -7.22 -20.92
C THR A 225 4.11 -7.37 -21.40
N ARG A 226 4.71 -6.27 -21.79
CA ARG A 226 6.12 -6.14 -22.13
C ARG A 226 6.76 -5.07 -21.26
N GLN A 227 8.06 -5.17 -21.13
CA GLN A 227 8.86 -4.32 -20.29
C GLN A 227 10.15 -3.96 -20.99
N CYS A 228 10.58 -2.73 -20.82
CA CYS A 228 11.87 -2.26 -21.29
C CYS A 228 12.55 -1.36 -20.26
N PHE A 229 13.87 -1.34 -20.32
CA PHE A 229 14.68 -0.40 -19.57
C PHE A 229 14.94 0.85 -20.40
N MET A 230 14.77 2.00 -19.78
CA MET A 230 15.01 3.29 -20.41
C MET A 230 16.43 3.76 -20.08
N LEU A 231 17.25 3.96 -21.09
CA LEU A 231 18.63 4.46 -20.93
C LEU A 231 18.70 5.97 -20.70
N LYS A 232 17.63 6.69 -21.02
CA LYS A 232 17.51 8.15 -20.88
C LYS A 232 16.15 8.52 -20.32
N GLY A 233 16.11 9.60 -19.57
CA GLY A 233 14.88 10.09 -18.95
C GLY A 233 14.83 9.83 -17.44
N ARG A 234 13.72 10.25 -16.81
CA ARG A 234 13.50 10.09 -15.37
C ARG A 234 13.01 8.69 -14.99
N GLN A 235 12.41 7.97 -15.93
CA GLN A 235 11.81 6.66 -15.72
C GLN A 235 12.77 5.56 -16.14
N PRO A 236 13.33 4.77 -15.22
CA PRO A 236 14.27 3.71 -15.56
C PRO A 236 13.61 2.50 -16.22
N ILE A 237 12.32 2.32 -16.02
CA ILE A 237 11.54 1.15 -16.44
C ILE A 237 10.25 1.63 -17.08
N GLU A 238 9.90 1.02 -18.22
CA GLU A 238 8.62 1.21 -18.86
C GLU A 238 7.93 -0.16 -19.02
N VAL A 239 6.66 -0.23 -18.66
CA VAL A 239 5.84 -1.42 -18.81
C VAL A 239 4.61 -1.06 -19.65
N TYR A 240 4.36 -1.84 -20.70
CA TYR A 240 3.25 -1.59 -21.61
C TYR A 240 2.58 -2.89 -22.04
N ASP A 241 1.30 -2.81 -22.33
CA ASP A 241 0.53 -3.93 -22.86
C ASP A 241 0.68 -4.03 -24.39
N THR A 242 0.56 -5.23 -24.88
CA THR A 242 0.45 -5.54 -26.32
C THR A 242 -0.88 -6.18 -26.68
N ALA A 243 -1.62 -6.64 -25.70
CA ALA A 243 -3.00 -7.10 -25.75
C ALA A 243 -3.54 -7.13 -24.31
N SER A 244 -4.81 -6.81 -24.13
CA SER A 244 -5.50 -7.06 -22.86
C SER A 244 -7.00 -7.14 -23.05
N ASP A 245 -7.64 -8.07 -22.32
CA ASP A 245 -9.09 -8.28 -22.32
C ASP A 245 -9.56 -8.43 -20.86
N ILE A 246 -10.86 -8.24 -20.62
CA ILE A 246 -11.50 -8.56 -19.36
C ILE A 246 -12.22 -9.89 -19.46
N MET A 247 -12.07 -10.71 -18.43
CA MET A 247 -12.70 -12.02 -18.29
C MET A 247 -13.35 -12.12 -16.92
N VAL A 248 -14.59 -12.60 -16.84
CA VAL A 248 -15.30 -12.79 -15.58
C VAL A 248 -15.54 -14.27 -15.32
N TYR A 249 -15.15 -14.73 -14.14
CA TYR A 249 -15.24 -16.13 -13.74
C TYR A 249 -16.27 -16.33 -12.64
N ASN A 250 -17.17 -17.28 -12.83
CA ASN A 250 -18.09 -17.74 -11.79
C ASN A 250 -17.39 -18.82 -10.95
N VAL A 251 -17.07 -18.50 -9.71
CA VAL A 251 -16.32 -19.36 -8.78
C VAL A 251 -17.16 -20.60 -8.37
N GLU A 252 -18.47 -20.43 -8.22
CA GLU A 252 -19.38 -21.50 -7.82
C GLU A 252 -19.62 -22.50 -8.94
N LYS A 253 -19.86 -21.97 -10.18
CA LYS A 253 -20.13 -22.80 -11.36
C LYS A 253 -18.86 -23.31 -12.04
N ASP A 254 -17.69 -22.87 -11.62
CA ASP A 254 -16.37 -23.19 -12.23
C ASP A 254 -16.33 -22.90 -13.75
N SER A 255 -16.91 -21.79 -14.18
CA SER A 255 -17.07 -21.43 -15.60
C SER A 255 -16.88 -19.95 -15.87
N TRP A 256 -16.49 -19.62 -17.10
CA TRP A 256 -16.47 -18.23 -17.55
C TRP A 256 -17.89 -17.71 -17.78
N VAL A 257 -18.07 -16.43 -17.46
CA VAL A 257 -19.23 -15.63 -17.87
C VAL A 257 -18.99 -15.13 -19.29
N ASP A 258 -19.98 -15.19 -20.12
CA ASP A 258 -19.90 -14.65 -21.49
C ASP A 258 -19.84 -13.12 -21.45
N CYS A 259 -18.83 -12.54 -22.10
CA CYS A 259 -18.54 -11.12 -22.11
C CYS A 259 -18.24 -10.63 -23.54
N PRO A 260 -19.22 -10.58 -24.45
CA PRO A 260 -18.97 -10.32 -25.87
C PRO A 260 -18.36 -8.91 -26.12
N TYR A 261 -18.53 -7.96 -25.19
CA TYR A 261 -18.06 -6.58 -25.33
C TYR A 261 -16.75 -6.29 -24.60
N LEU A 262 -16.14 -7.28 -23.95
CA LEU A 262 -14.96 -7.10 -23.09
C LEU A 262 -13.73 -7.88 -23.57
N ASN A 263 -13.75 -8.32 -24.85
CA ASN A 263 -12.66 -9.06 -25.47
C ASN A 263 -12.50 -8.68 -26.95
N SER A 264 -12.57 -7.39 -27.22
CA SER A 264 -12.41 -6.81 -28.56
C SER A 264 -10.97 -6.96 -29.06
N THR A 265 -10.80 -7.20 -30.38
CA THR A 265 -9.47 -7.22 -31.01
C THR A 265 -8.95 -5.83 -31.35
N SER A 266 -9.83 -4.82 -31.33
CA SER A 266 -9.48 -3.42 -31.64
C SER A 266 -9.13 -2.61 -30.39
N ASP A 267 -9.52 -3.09 -29.21
CA ASP A 267 -9.36 -2.37 -27.95
C ASP A 267 -8.57 -3.20 -26.96
N TRP A 268 -8.02 -2.53 -25.95
CA TRP A 268 -7.40 -3.15 -24.78
C TRP A 268 -8.18 -2.79 -23.54
N GLU A 269 -8.68 -3.81 -22.82
CA GLU A 269 -9.43 -3.65 -21.57
C GLU A 269 -8.62 -4.16 -20.39
N THR A 270 -8.59 -3.39 -19.29
CA THR A 270 -7.80 -3.75 -18.09
C THR A 270 -8.38 -3.14 -16.80
N PHE A 271 -7.86 -3.55 -15.66
CA PHE A 271 -8.19 -3.05 -14.31
C PHE A 271 -9.68 -3.08 -13.98
N PRO A 272 -10.33 -4.24 -14.00
CA PRO A 272 -11.72 -4.34 -13.60
C PRO A 272 -11.92 -3.97 -12.13
N SER A 273 -13.03 -3.30 -11.83
CA SER A 273 -13.45 -2.92 -10.47
C SER A 273 -14.95 -2.92 -10.38
N TRP A 274 -15.52 -3.74 -9.50
CA TRP A 274 -16.96 -3.78 -9.28
C TRP A 274 -17.43 -2.59 -8.47
N SER A 275 -18.66 -2.11 -8.76
CA SER A 275 -19.37 -1.22 -7.84
C SER A 275 -19.65 -1.93 -6.51
N PRO A 276 -19.78 -1.19 -5.39
CA PRO A 276 -20.03 -1.79 -4.08
C PRO A 276 -21.30 -2.65 -3.99
N ASP A 277 -22.31 -2.36 -4.81
CA ASP A 277 -23.53 -3.15 -4.93
C ASP A 277 -23.45 -4.29 -5.97
N GLY A 278 -22.37 -4.34 -6.76
CA GLY A 278 -22.14 -5.33 -7.80
C GLY A 278 -22.97 -5.14 -9.08
N SER A 279 -23.71 -4.05 -9.21
CA SER A 279 -24.56 -3.80 -10.38
C SER A 279 -23.81 -3.32 -11.61
N GLU A 280 -22.58 -2.84 -11.45
CA GLU A 280 -21.73 -2.33 -12.52
C GLU A 280 -20.30 -2.84 -12.40
N LEU A 281 -19.66 -3.10 -13.54
CA LEU A 281 -18.23 -3.33 -13.66
C LEU A 281 -17.59 -2.10 -14.31
N TYR A 282 -16.70 -1.43 -13.58
CA TYR A 282 -15.84 -0.37 -14.09
C TYR A 282 -14.52 -0.96 -14.58
N PHE A 283 -13.95 -0.37 -15.62
CA PHE A 283 -12.67 -0.82 -16.18
C PHE A 283 -12.02 0.27 -17.05
N CYS A 284 -10.77 0.06 -17.44
CA CYS A 284 -10.06 0.96 -18.33
C CYS A 284 -9.98 0.36 -19.73
N ARG A 285 -10.25 1.17 -20.78
CA ARG A 285 -10.19 0.78 -22.20
C ARG A 285 -9.35 1.77 -22.99
N ALA A 286 -8.49 1.27 -23.87
CA ALA A 286 -7.74 2.04 -24.85
C ALA A 286 -7.86 1.42 -26.22
N ASP A 287 -7.75 2.25 -27.27
CA ASP A 287 -7.61 1.77 -28.64
C ASP A 287 -6.25 1.05 -28.79
N SER A 288 -6.25 -0.09 -29.45
CA SER A 288 -5.02 -0.85 -29.71
C SER A 288 -4.12 -0.11 -30.70
N VAL A 289 -2.81 -0.26 -30.55
CA VAL A 289 -1.81 0.34 -31.46
C VAL A 289 -1.03 -0.74 -32.19
N ALA A 290 -0.70 -0.49 -33.45
CA ALA A 290 -0.02 -1.49 -34.29
C ALA A 290 1.41 -1.82 -33.86
N GLN A 291 2.11 -0.88 -33.22
CA GLN A 291 3.50 -1.04 -32.76
C GLN A 291 3.65 -0.58 -31.29
N PRO A 292 3.18 -1.37 -30.31
CA PRO A 292 3.16 -0.95 -28.91
C PRO A 292 4.53 -0.49 -28.37
N SER A 293 5.61 -1.15 -28.76
CA SER A 293 6.96 -0.78 -28.34
C SER A 293 7.42 0.63 -28.78
N ARG A 294 6.85 1.15 -29.86
CA ARG A 294 7.16 2.48 -30.39
C ARG A 294 6.06 3.51 -30.13
N GLN A 295 4.86 3.07 -29.91
CA GLN A 295 3.65 3.90 -29.80
C GLN A 295 3.06 3.89 -28.39
N ARG A 296 3.76 3.34 -27.38
CA ARG A 296 3.27 3.23 -26.00
C ARG A 296 2.78 4.55 -25.42
N ASN A 297 3.43 5.67 -25.78
CA ASN A 297 3.05 7.02 -25.38
C ASN A 297 1.82 7.59 -26.14
N LYS A 298 1.20 6.80 -26.98
CA LYS A 298 -0.07 7.11 -27.67
C LYS A 298 -1.23 6.30 -27.11
N VAL A 299 -0.97 5.46 -26.11
CA VAL A 299 -1.99 4.61 -25.50
C VAL A 299 -2.58 5.34 -24.31
N HIS A 300 -3.84 5.78 -24.45
CA HIS A 300 -4.58 6.52 -23.42
C HIS A 300 -5.80 5.71 -23.05
N TYR A 301 -5.83 5.25 -21.80
CA TYR A 301 -6.94 4.46 -21.27
C TYR A 301 -8.02 5.39 -20.73
N ARG A 302 -9.26 5.16 -21.17
CA ARG A 302 -10.47 5.84 -20.72
C ARG A 302 -11.18 4.99 -19.67
N LEU A 303 -11.91 5.62 -18.77
CA LEU A 303 -12.74 4.94 -17.78
C LEU A 303 -14.06 4.50 -18.45
N MET A 304 -14.40 3.22 -18.33
CA MET A 304 -15.60 2.60 -18.86
C MET A 304 -16.41 1.97 -17.75
N ARG A 305 -17.71 1.74 -17.99
CA ARG A 305 -18.58 0.91 -17.16
C ARG A 305 -19.53 0.07 -18.00
N ILE A 306 -19.97 -1.04 -17.46
CA ILE A 306 -21.01 -1.91 -18.02
C ILE A 306 -21.87 -2.48 -16.90
N ALA A 307 -23.19 -2.52 -17.10
CA ALA A 307 -24.11 -3.08 -16.12
C ALA A 307 -24.02 -4.60 -16.07
N PHE A 308 -24.23 -5.17 -14.88
CA PHE A 308 -24.16 -6.60 -14.61
C PHE A 308 -25.32 -7.06 -13.73
N ASP A 309 -26.03 -8.09 -14.16
CA ASP A 309 -27.02 -8.78 -13.34
C ASP A 309 -26.33 -9.91 -12.54
N GLY A 310 -26.05 -9.65 -11.28
CA GLY A 310 -25.39 -10.62 -10.39
C GLY A 310 -26.24 -11.84 -10.05
N GLN A 311 -27.55 -11.84 -10.29
CA GLN A 311 -28.43 -13.00 -10.10
C GLN A 311 -28.37 -13.94 -11.30
N LEU A 312 -28.52 -13.40 -12.50
CA LEU A 312 -28.40 -14.14 -13.74
C LEU A 312 -26.95 -14.45 -14.10
N GLY A 313 -26.02 -13.63 -13.68
CA GLY A 313 -24.60 -13.73 -14.01
C GLY A 313 -24.31 -13.32 -15.45
N THR A 314 -24.94 -12.24 -15.91
CA THR A 314 -24.85 -11.75 -17.29
C THR A 314 -24.65 -10.25 -17.33
N PHE A 315 -23.95 -9.77 -18.37
CA PHE A 315 -23.85 -8.35 -18.65
C PHE A 315 -25.12 -7.83 -19.32
N VAL A 316 -25.44 -6.56 -19.04
CA VAL A 316 -26.65 -5.89 -19.55
C VAL A 316 -26.22 -4.67 -20.36
N GLY A 317 -26.60 -4.67 -21.67
CA GLY A 317 -26.24 -3.57 -22.57
C GLY A 317 -24.77 -3.58 -23.00
N GLU A 318 -24.33 -2.45 -23.55
CA GLU A 318 -22.97 -2.23 -24.03
C GLU A 318 -22.16 -1.37 -23.05
N PRO A 319 -20.81 -1.46 -23.07
CA PRO A 319 -19.96 -0.59 -22.25
C PRO A 319 -20.17 0.89 -22.59
N GLN A 320 -20.22 1.71 -21.58
CA GLN A 320 -20.34 3.15 -21.69
C GLN A 320 -19.10 3.84 -21.13
N GLU A 321 -18.60 4.87 -21.80
CA GLU A 321 -17.55 5.72 -21.27
C GLU A 321 -18.08 6.54 -20.11
N VAL A 322 -17.27 6.62 -19.03
CA VAL A 322 -17.55 7.45 -17.87
C VAL A 322 -16.81 8.78 -18.05
N PRO A 323 -17.55 9.89 -18.24
CA PRO A 323 -16.90 11.17 -18.47
C PRO A 323 -16.14 11.67 -17.25
N LEU A 324 -14.89 12.09 -17.44
CA LEU A 324 -14.05 12.71 -16.43
C LEU A 324 -13.97 14.21 -16.72
N LYS A 325 -14.82 14.99 -16.06
CA LYS A 325 -14.92 16.44 -16.29
C LYS A 325 -13.58 17.14 -16.01
N GLY A 326 -13.14 17.99 -16.94
CA GLY A 326 -11.92 18.79 -16.79
C GLY A 326 -10.63 18.05 -17.09
N ILE A 327 -10.67 16.78 -17.49
CA ILE A 327 -9.51 15.99 -17.92
C ILE A 327 -9.56 15.80 -19.43
N ASP A 328 -8.47 16.15 -20.12
CA ASP A 328 -8.28 15.83 -21.53
C ASP A 328 -7.82 14.38 -21.69
N MET A 329 -8.76 13.49 -22.02
CA MET A 329 -8.48 12.07 -22.20
C MET A 329 -7.71 11.73 -23.48
N THR A 330 -7.41 12.71 -24.33
CA THR A 330 -6.48 12.53 -25.46
C THR A 330 -5.01 12.72 -25.06
N ALA A 331 -4.77 13.33 -23.90
CA ALA A 331 -3.45 13.60 -23.34
C ALA A 331 -3.15 12.79 -22.07
N HIS A 332 -4.14 12.11 -21.51
CA HIS A 332 -4.00 11.40 -20.23
C HIS A 332 -4.57 9.98 -20.28
N SER A 333 -4.14 9.17 -19.35
CA SER A 333 -4.50 7.75 -19.21
C SER A 333 -4.95 7.43 -17.78
N VAL A 334 -6.04 6.68 -17.64
CA VAL A 334 -6.61 6.25 -16.37
C VAL A 334 -6.17 4.83 -16.05
N SER A 335 -5.89 4.56 -14.78
CA SER A 335 -5.61 3.20 -14.31
C SER A 335 -6.10 2.97 -12.88
N PHE A 336 -6.26 1.71 -12.50
CA PHE A 336 -6.64 1.27 -11.16
C PHE A 336 -7.89 1.95 -10.56
N PRO A 337 -9.05 1.96 -11.24
CA PRO A 337 -10.27 2.48 -10.61
C PRO A 337 -10.63 1.65 -9.37
N ARG A 338 -11.00 2.32 -8.27
CA ARG A 338 -11.47 1.71 -7.02
C ARG A 338 -12.58 2.55 -6.41
N ILE A 339 -13.71 1.92 -6.11
CA ILE A 339 -14.91 2.62 -5.67
C ILE A 339 -15.08 2.43 -4.17
N SER A 340 -15.28 3.54 -3.44
CA SER A 340 -15.65 3.51 -2.03
C SER A 340 -17.12 3.13 -1.85
N ILE A 341 -17.47 2.68 -0.65
CA ILE A 341 -18.86 2.34 -0.30
C ILE A 341 -19.83 3.53 -0.47
N ASP A 342 -19.32 4.76 -0.38
CA ASP A 342 -20.12 5.99 -0.54
C ASP A 342 -20.30 6.44 -1.99
N GLY A 343 -19.67 5.76 -2.96
CA GLY A 343 -19.75 6.07 -4.38
C GLY A 343 -18.71 7.09 -4.88
N PHE A 344 -17.58 7.18 -4.20
CA PHE A 344 -16.40 7.89 -4.72
C PHE A 344 -15.46 6.91 -5.43
N LEU A 345 -15.18 7.16 -6.70
CA LEU A 345 -14.26 6.37 -7.50
C LEU A 345 -12.90 7.07 -7.52
N MET A 346 -11.90 6.45 -6.90
CA MET A 346 -10.51 6.89 -6.98
C MET A 346 -9.81 6.17 -8.12
N PHE A 347 -8.96 6.88 -8.85
CA PHE A 347 -8.15 6.34 -9.95
C PHE A 347 -6.78 7.01 -10.00
N THR A 348 -5.85 6.40 -10.71
CA THR A 348 -4.55 7.03 -11.01
C THR A 348 -4.60 7.60 -12.42
N LEU A 349 -4.18 8.86 -12.57
CA LEU A 349 -4.03 9.57 -13.84
C LEU A 349 -2.54 9.68 -14.18
N THR A 350 -2.19 9.37 -15.43
CA THR A 350 -0.85 9.52 -16.00
C THR A 350 -0.93 10.18 -17.36
N ASP A 351 0.21 10.55 -17.94
CA ASP A 351 0.24 11.05 -19.32
C ASP A 351 -0.13 9.96 -20.33
N TYR A 352 0.27 8.71 -20.11
CA TYR A 352 -0.04 7.57 -20.99
C TYR A 352 0.13 6.22 -20.26
N GLY A 353 -0.29 5.16 -20.91
CA GLY A 353 0.02 3.78 -20.51
C GLY A 353 -0.78 3.24 -19.34
N THR A 354 -0.32 2.14 -18.72
CA THR A 354 -1.05 1.38 -17.72
C THR A 354 -0.29 1.11 -16.43
N PHE A 355 1.01 1.46 -16.36
CA PHE A 355 1.85 1.13 -15.21
C PHE A 355 2.29 2.38 -14.43
N PRO A 356 1.35 3.08 -13.80
CA PRO A 356 1.55 4.41 -13.24
C PRO A 356 2.64 4.50 -12.19
N ILE A 357 2.92 3.43 -11.46
CA ILE A 357 3.92 3.47 -10.37
C ILE A 357 5.35 3.78 -10.85
N TRP A 358 5.62 3.66 -12.16
CA TRP A 358 6.89 4.02 -12.76
C TRP A 358 6.91 5.42 -13.38
N HIS A 359 5.76 6.09 -13.41
CA HIS A 359 5.58 7.43 -13.97
C HIS A 359 5.59 8.46 -12.84
N ASP A 360 6.59 9.33 -12.79
CA ASP A 360 6.72 10.32 -11.70
C ASP A 360 5.52 11.28 -11.63
N GLU A 361 4.83 11.51 -12.76
CA GLU A 361 3.63 12.35 -12.89
C GLU A 361 2.32 11.63 -12.52
N ALA A 362 2.39 10.37 -12.08
CA ALA A 362 1.21 9.60 -11.72
C ALA A 362 0.56 10.13 -10.44
N ASP A 363 -0.63 10.68 -10.57
CA ASP A 363 -1.40 11.31 -9.50
C ASP A 363 -2.71 10.59 -9.20
N LEU A 364 -3.16 10.62 -7.94
CA LEU A 364 -4.47 10.15 -7.53
C LEU A 364 -5.53 11.22 -7.80
N TRP A 365 -6.64 10.79 -8.40
CA TRP A 365 -7.81 11.59 -8.72
C TRP A 365 -9.08 10.92 -8.23
N MET A 366 -10.12 11.72 -8.02
CA MET A 366 -11.44 11.28 -7.58
C MET A 366 -12.52 11.66 -8.57
N LEU A 367 -13.49 10.76 -8.72
CA LEU A 367 -14.78 11.02 -9.34
C LEU A 367 -15.88 10.77 -8.30
N ASP A 368 -16.68 11.78 -8.01
CA ASP A 368 -17.95 11.60 -7.30
C ASP A 368 -18.98 11.04 -8.29
N LEU A 369 -19.31 9.76 -8.16
CA LEU A 369 -20.24 9.08 -9.08
C LEU A 369 -21.67 9.63 -9.02
N LYS A 370 -22.05 10.30 -7.92
CA LYS A 370 -23.39 10.91 -7.74
C LYS A 370 -23.46 12.29 -8.37
N ALA A 371 -22.46 13.13 -8.12
CA ALA A 371 -22.39 14.49 -8.67
C ALA A 371 -21.82 14.52 -10.10
N GLY A 372 -21.04 13.52 -10.47
CA GLY A 372 -20.30 13.49 -11.74
C GLY A 372 -19.13 14.48 -11.77
N ASP A 373 -18.64 14.92 -10.62
CA ASP A 373 -17.54 15.87 -10.52
C ASP A 373 -16.21 15.14 -10.32
N THR A 374 -15.19 15.57 -11.06
CA THR A 374 -13.84 15.02 -11.05
C THR A 374 -12.86 16.02 -10.48
N PHE A 375 -11.98 15.60 -9.57
CA PHE A 375 -11.00 16.49 -8.93
C PHE A 375 -9.73 15.74 -8.50
N PRO A 376 -8.56 16.42 -8.47
CA PRO A 376 -7.31 15.82 -8.02
C PRO A 376 -7.30 15.64 -6.50
N CYS A 377 -6.70 14.56 -6.03
CA CYS A 377 -6.43 14.34 -4.60
C CYS A 377 -5.17 15.09 -4.16
N THR A 378 -5.13 16.40 -4.31
CA THR A 378 -3.93 17.24 -4.19
C THR A 378 -3.13 17.01 -2.91
N ILE A 379 -3.82 16.78 -1.77
CA ILE A 379 -3.13 16.54 -0.50
C ILE A 379 -2.44 15.16 -0.43
N LEU A 380 -2.91 14.20 -1.25
CA LEU A 380 -2.31 12.87 -1.34
C LEU A 380 -1.14 12.82 -2.31
N ASN A 381 -1.13 13.69 -3.32
CA ASN A 381 -0.16 13.70 -4.40
C ASN A 381 1.15 14.39 -4.01
N SER A 382 2.23 14.05 -4.71
CA SER A 382 3.58 14.58 -4.51
C SER A 382 4.26 14.84 -5.87
N ASP A 383 5.55 15.11 -5.88
CA ASP A 383 6.37 15.18 -7.10
C ASP A 383 6.83 13.80 -7.63
N LYS A 384 6.28 12.72 -7.08
CA LYS A 384 6.58 11.33 -7.41
C LYS A 384 5.28 10.53 -7.58
N ALA A 385 5.40 9.35 -8.16
CA ALA A 385 4.27 8.49 -8.44
C ALA A 385 3.44 8.12 -7.20
N GLU A 386 2.13 8.29 -7.31
CA GLU A 386 1.11 7.77 -6.42
C GLU A 386 0.20 6.81 -7.17
N SER A 387 0.01 5.59 -6.64
CA SER A 387 -0.87 4.59 -7.25
C SER A 387 -1.21 3.47 -6.27
N TYR A 388 -1.84 2.40 -6.78
CA TYR A 388 -2.13 1.18 -6.02
C TYR A 388 -2.93 1.46 -4.75
N HIS A 389 -3.97 2.27 -4.87
CA HIS A 389 -4.83 2.64 -3.76
C HIS A 389 -5.88 1.57 -3.46
N CYS A 390 -6.29 1.51 -2.19
CA CYS A 390 -7.35 0.66 -1.70
C CYS A 390 -8.13 1.39 -0.60
N TRP A 391 -9.45 1.25 -0.60
CA TRP A 391 -10.34 1.77 0.42
C TRP A 391 -10.46 0.79 1.60
N SER A 392 -10.55 1.32 2.82
CA SER A 392 -11.00 0.54 3.98
C SER A 392 -12.46 0.13 3.82
N SER A 393 -12.86 -0.91 4.53
CA SER A 393 -14.21 -1.49 4.42
C SER A 393 -15.34 -0.49 4.73
N ASN A 394 -15.07 0.51 5.56
CA ASN A 394 -16.02 1.60 5.88
C ASN A 394 -15.88 2.83 4.95
N GLY A 395 -14.96 2.82 3.99
CA GLY A 395 -14.74 3.94 3.06
C GLY A 395 -14.18 5.21 3.71
N ARG A 396 -13.62 5.13 4.93
CA ARG A 396 -13.08 6.30 5.65
C ARG A 396 -11.57 6.41 5.62
N TRP A 397 -10.89 5.36 5.24
CA TRP A 397 -9.44 5.36 5.11
C TRP A 397 -9.05 4.89 3.72
N VAL A 398 -7.96 5.45 3.22
CA VAL A 398 -7.30 4.99 2.00
C VAL A 398 -5.86 4.64 2.32
N VAL A 399 -5.39 3.52 1.74
CA VAL A 399 -3.98 3.17 1.66
C VAL A 399 -3.55 3.25 0.20
N PHE A 400 -2.36 3.77 -0.06
CA PHE A 400 -1.83 3.87 -1.42
C PHE A 400 -0.32 3.73 -1.46
N GLY A 401 0.20 3.31 -2.59
CA GLY A 401 1.63 3.26 -2.87
C GLY A 401 2.14 4.60 -3.35
N SER A 402 3.26 5.07 -2.77
CA SER A 402 3.94 6.28 -3.21
C SER A 402 5.45 6.09 -3.25
N ARG A 403 6.11 6.74 -4.20
CA ARG A 403 7.57 6.77 -4.34
C ARG A 403 8.20 8.06 -3.81
N ARG A 404 7.43 8.92 -3.14
CA ARG A 404 7.86 10.24 -2.63
C ARG A 404 9.07 10.23 -1.71
N LEU A 405 9.34 9.10 -1.03
CA LEU A 405 10.42 9.03 -0.05
C LEU A 405 11.81 9.12 -0.69
N ASP A 406 12.03 8.38 -1.78
CA ASP A 406 13.34 8.25 -2.42
C ASP A 406 13.29 8.14 -3.96
N GLY A 407 12.11 8.20 -4.55
CA GLY A 407 11.88 8.04 -5.99
C GLY A 407 12.15 6.62 -6.53
N ARG A 408 12.47 5.65 -5.67
CA ARG A 408 12.88 4.28 -6.07
C ARG A 408 11.96 3.20 -5.54
N TYR A 409 11.73 3.20 -4.22
CA TYR A 409 10.95 2.18 -3.55
C TYR A 409 9.54 2.70 -3.29
N THR A 410 8.55 1.92 -3.64
CA THR A 410 7.17 2.19 -3.26
C THR A 410 6.99 1.95 -1.77
N ARG A 411 6.40 2.91 -1.07
CA ARG A 411 6.02 2.84 0.34
C ARG A 411 4.54 3.03 0.49
N LEU A 412 3.97 2.49 1.57
CA LEU A 412 2.54 2.64 1.86
C LEU A 412 2.28 3.89 2.68
N TYR A 413 1.34 4.69 2.20
CA TYR A 413 0.83 5.87 2.88
C TYR A 413 -0.66 5.69 3.16
N PHE A 414 -1.11 6.28 4.24
CA PHE A 414 -2.49 6.23 4.70
C PHE A 414 -3.03 7.64 4.85
N SER A 415 -4.31 7.83 4.56
CA SER A 415 -5.01 9.08 4.81
C SER A 415 -6.45 8.82 5.21
N HIS A 416 -6.99 9.69 6.07
CA HIS A 416 -8.41 9.72 6.39
C HIS A 416 -9.18 10.47 5.31
N PHE A 417 -10.37 9.97 4.98
CA PHE A 417 -11.33 10.55 4.06
C PHE A 417 -12.62 10.91 4.79
N ASP A 418 -13.09 12.13 4.64
CA ASP A 418 -14.27 12.64 5.36
C ASP A 418 -15.62 12.17 4.80
N GLY A 419 -15.62 11.38 3.73
CA GLY A 419 -16.84 10.95 3.02
C GLY A 419 -17.49 12.04 2.15
N LYS A 420 -16.81 13.19 1.97
CA LYS A 420 -17.32 14.36 1.21
C LYS A 420 -16.32 14.91 0.20
N GLY A 421 -15.24 14.19 -0.05
CA GLY A 421 -14.22 14.57 -1.03
C GLY A 421 -12.92 15.12 -0.43
N GLN A 422 -12.79 15.22 0.91
CA GLN A 422 -11.59 15.76 1.51
C GLN A 422 -10.76 14.68 2.19
N PHE A 423 -9.44 14.79 2.01
CA PHE A 423 -8.45 13.93 2.65
C PHE A 423 -7.65 14.70 3.69
N THR A 424 -7.12 13.99 4.68
CA THR A 424 -6.12 14.53 5.60
C THR A 424 -4.72 14.33 5.04
N LYS A 425 -3.72 15.00 5.63
CA LYS A 425 -2.30 14.79 5.28
C LYS A 425 -1.94 13.31 5.39
N PRO A 426 -1.39 12.67 4.35
CA PRO A 426 -1.02 11.28 4.39
C PRO A 426 0.15 11.03 5.34
N PHE A 427 0.14 9.88 6.01
CA PHE A 427 1.24 9.41 6.84
C PHE A 427 1.78 8.06 6.35
N LEU A 428 3.08 7.88 6.50
CA LEU A 428 3.81 6.68 6.12
C LEU A 428 3.43 5.51 7.04
N LEU A 429 3.31 4.28 6.51
CA LEU A 429 3.10 3.08 7.32
C LEU A 429 4.09 3.04 8.49
N PRO A 430 3.62 3.11 9.75
CA PRO A 430 4.50 3.13 10.89
C PRO A 430 5.34 1.85 11.01
N GLN A 431 6.61 1.99 11.40
CA GLN A 431 7.52 0.88 11.67
C GLN A 431 8.03 0.96 13.11
N LYS A 432 8.29 -0.20 13.73
CA LYS A 432 8.84 -0.27 15.08
C LYS A 432 10.15 0.54 15.20
N HIS A 433 10.99 0.42 14.19
CA HIS A 433 12.18 1.24 14.02
C HIS A 433 11.96 2.18 12.82
N PRO A 434 11.93 3.50 13.00
CA PRO A 434 11.60 4.45 11.93
C PRO A 434 12.45 4.25 10.68
N LYS A 435 13.74 3.95 10.85
CA LYS A 435 14.69 3.73 9.74
C LYS A 435 14.38 2.48 8.89
N ASP A 436 13.54 1.56 9.36
CA ASP A 436 13.21 0.35 8.59
C ASP A 436 12.54 0.69 7.26
N ASN A 437 11.78 1.78 7.18
CA ASN A 437 11.24 2.25 5.91
C ASN A 437 12.31 2.71 4.91
N ILE A 438 13.46 3.22 5.40
CA ILE A 438 14.60 3.62 4.56
C ILE A 438 15.44 2.40 4.21
N LEU A 439 15.71 1.53 5.20
CA LEU A 439 16.62 0.40 5.06
C LEU A 439 16.02 -0.80 4.34
N ARG A 440 14.70 -0.89 4.28
CA ARG A 440 13.99 -1.97 3.57
C ARG A 440 14.17 -1.84 2.06
N MET A 441 15.05 -2.64 1.48
CA MET A 441 15.33 -2.67 0.04
C MET A 441 14.29 -3.48 -0.74
N LYS A 442 13.01 -3.27 -0.43
CA LYS A 442 11.86 -3.88 -1.11
C LYS A 442 10.76 -2.86 -1.29
N SER A 443 10.05 -2.93 -2.41
CA SER A 443 8.85 -2.16 -2.68
C SER A 443 7.61 -2.90 -2.18
N TYR A 444 6.66 -2.15 -1.66
CA TYR A 444 5.29 -2.60 -1.42
C TYR A 444 4.50 -2.49 -2.72
N ASN A 445 3.69 -3.49 -3.02
CA ASN A 445 2.94 -3.52 -4.27
C ASN A 445 1.51 -3.98 -4.02
N ILE A 446 0.58 -3.19 -4.51
CA ILE A 446 -0.87 -3.34 -4.42
C ILE A 446 -1.30 -3.71 -2.99
N PRO A 447 -1.43 -2.71 -2.09
CA PRO A 447 -1.96 -2.96 -0.76
C PRO A 447 -3.46 -3.21 -0.81
N GLU A 448 -3.95 -4.10 0.07
CA GLU A 448 -5.38 -4.26 0.34
C GLU A 448 -5.64 -4.26 1.85
N PHE A 449 -6.69 -3.57 2.28
CA PHE A 449 -7.20 -3.67 3.63
C PHE A 449 -7.90 -5.00 3.85
N VAL A 450 -7.70 -5.58 5.04
CA VAL A 450 -8.30 -6.86 5.40
C VAL A 450 -8.87 -6.80 6.82
N LYS A 451 -10.07 -7.33 6.98
CA LYS A 451 -10.87 -7.27 8.22
C LYS A 451 -10.34 -8.13 9.37
N GLY A 452 -9.27 -8.90 9.14
CA GLY A 452 -8.65 -9.76 10.15
C GLY A 452 -7.32 -10.34 9.68
N GLU A 453 -6.70 -11.14 10.55
CA GLU A 453 -5.44 -11.82 10.24
C GLU A 453 -5.65 -12.93 9.22
N VAL A 454 -4.83 -12.95 8.19
CA VAL A 454 -4.85 -13.97 7.14
C VAL A 454 -3.97 -15.16 7.55
N SER A 455 -4.53 -16.36 7.49
CA SER A 455 -3.77 -17.58 7.77
C SER A 455 -2.69 -17.83 6.71
N PRO A 456 -1.48 -18.25 7.11
CA PRO A 456 -0.40 -18.56 6.17
C PRO A 456 -0.76 -19.67 5.17
N VAL A 457 -0.35 -19.50 3.92
CA VAL A 457 -0.51 -20.47 2.85
C VAL A 457 0.85 -21.10 2.54
N GLU A 458 1.17 -22.21 3.21
CA GLU A 458 2.50 -22.82 3.17
C GLU A 458 2.75 -23.63 1.90
N LYS A 459 1.71 -24.29 1.35
CA LYS A 459 1.78 -25.10 0.11
C LYS A 459 0.56 -24.86 -0.76
N PHE A 460 0.76 -24.73 -2.06
CA PHE A 460 -0.31 -24.47 -3.02
C PHE A 460 0.00 -25.03 -4.43
#